data_3692db9971d62196555166bbc5f50ba7
#
_entry.id   3692db9971d62196555166bbc5f50ba7
#
_cell.length_a   1.000
_cell.length_b   1.000
_cell.length_c   1.000
_cell.angle_alpha   90.00
_cell.angle_beta   90.00
_cell.angle_gamma   90.00
#
_symmetry.space_group_name_H-M   'P 1'
#
loop_
_entity.id
_entity.type
_entity.pdbx_description
1 polymer ?
#
loop_
_entity_poly.entity_id
_entity_poly.type
_entity_poly.pdbx_seq_one_letter_code
_entity_poly.pdbx_strand_id
1 'polypeptide(L)'
;MACVSTIAACGSTEAVAPTPHVNMSDHMLHPTMNPADLALPYDVRFIDGMMMHHLAAIDMANAALQSATDPKIKELAQAIITAQSAEVTQLRDWRASWYPDAPMTAGTGTDMGTMQVSDDAAIAYDIRWLNAMIDHHQGALTMATEALANAEHAELKTLITAIIADQTREIEQMQAMLPK
;
A
#
# COMPACT_ATOMS: atom_id res chain seq x y z
N MET A 1 7.92 80.14 12.55
CA MET A 1 8.05 79.68 11.15
C MET A 1 8.49 78.22 11.21
N ALA A 2 7.54 77.30 11.00
CA ALA A 2 7.80 75.90 11.08
C ALA A 2 7.69 75.31 9.66
N CYS A 3 8.79 74.71 9.21
CA CYS A 3 8.84 73.98 7.92
C CYS A 3 8.43 72.55 8.12
N VAL A 4 7.34 72.12 7.52
CA VAL A 4 6.86 70.74 7.53
C VAL A 4 7.37 70.06 6.27
N SER A 5 8.26 69.07 6.41
CA SER A 5 8.70 68.20 5.31
C SER A 5 7.82 66.99 5.24
N THR A 6 7.09 66.83 4.14
CA THR A 6 6.33 65.65 3.77
C THR A 6 7.24 64.60 3.13
N ILE A 7 7.31 63.42 3.74
CA ILE A 7 7.98 62.24 3.20
C ILE A 7 6.95 61.44 2.42
N ALA A 8 7.13 61.33 1.10
CA ALA A 8 6.36 60.41 0.25
C ALA A 8 6.88 59.00 0.36
N ALA A 9 6.06 58.08 0.86
CA ALA A 9 6.33 56.64 0.87
C ALA A 9 5.94 56.03 -0.48
N CYS A 10 6.94 55.59 -1.26
CA CYS A 10 6.76 54.73 -2.41
C CYS A 10 6.48 53.31 -1.92
N GLY A 11 5.24 52.85 -2.03
CA GLY A 11 4.87 51.47 -1.81
C GLY A 11 5.17 50.63 -3.07
N SER A 12 6.21 49.82 -3.00
CA SER A 12 6.45 48.78 -4.01
C SER A 12 5.54 47.61 -3.74
N THR A 13 4.57 47.37 -4.60
CA THR A 13 3.77 46.13 -4.61
C THR A 13 4.62 45.05 -5.27
N GLU A 14 5.22 44.20 -4.47
CA GLU A 14 5.82 42.94 -4.93
C GLU A 14 4.69 42.01 -5.40
N ALA A 15 4.68 41.70 -6.68
CA ALA A 15 3.83 40.72 -7.27
C ALA A 15 4.28 39.32 -6.81
N VAL A 16 3.49 38.68 -5.93
CA VAL A 16 3.68 37.29 -5.54
C VAL A 16 3.40 36.42 -6.78
N ALA A 17 4.44 35.79 -7.30
CA ALA A 17 4.35 34.84 -8.37
C ALA A 17 3.46 33.65 -7.93
N PRO A 18 2.56 33.11 -8.78
CA PRO A 18 1.77 31.95 -8.43
C PRO A 18 2.69 30.76 -8.22
N THR A 19 2.58 30.13 -7.05
CA THR A 19 3.23 28.85 -6.76
C THR A 19 2.71 27.81 -7.75
N PRO A 20 3.58 26.98 -8.37
CA PRO A 20 3.11 25.93 -9.24
C PRO A 20 2.26 24.94 -8.42
N HIS A 21 1.00 24.81 -8.79
CA HIS A 21 0.16 23.73 -8.32
C HIS A 21 0.76 22.42 -8.81
N VAL A 22 1.46 21.71 -7.97
CA VAL A 22 1.83 20.32 -8.20
C VAL A 22 0.54 19.52 -8.21
N ASN A 23 0.17 19.05 -9.40
CA ASN A 23 -0.95 18.16 -9.59
C ASN A 23 -0.62 16.82 -8.90
N MET A 24 -1.25 16.56 -7.75
CA MET A 24 -1.03 15.35 -6.94
C MET A 24 -1.59 14.08 -7.59
N SER A 25 -2.06 14.15 -8.84
CA SER A 25 -2.70 13.02 -9.51
C SER A 25 -1.73 12.10 -10.28
N ASP A 26 -0.42 12.35 -10.26
CA ASP A 26 0.50 11.66 -11.19
C ASP A 26 1.67 10.92 -10.52
N HIS A 27 1.58 10.62 -9.24
CA HIS A 27 2.60 9.81 -8.56
C HIS A 27 1.96 8.63 -7.82
N MET A 28 1.39 7.70 -8.58
CA MET A 28 1.51 6.30 -8.19
C MET A 28 3.00 5.95 -8.36
N LEU A 29 3.76 6.20 -7.31
CA LEU A 29 5.16 5.80 -7.22
C LEU A 29 5.17 4.26 -7.16
N HIS A 30 5.23 3.62 -8.33
CA HIS A 30 5.83 2.30 -8.37
C HIS A 30 7.22 2.46 -7.76
N PRO A 31 7.58 1.76 -6.68
CA PRO A 31 8.92 1.84 -6.15
C PRO A 31 9.87 1.42 -7.26
N THR A 32 10.59 2.39 -7.83
CA THR A 32 11.62 2.09 -8.81
C THR A 32 12.66 1.26 -8.10
N MET A 33 12.78 -0.01 -8.53
CA MET A 33 13.75 -0.93 -7.94
C MET A 33 15.15 -0.31 -7.98
N ASN A 34 15.79 -0.27 -6.84
CA ASN A 34 17.20 0.06 -6.78
C ASN A 34 17.99 -1.05 -7.53
N PRO A 35 18.85 -0.74 -8.50
CA PRO A 35 19.67 -1.76 -9.15
C PRO A 35 20.44 -2.66 -8.18
N ALA A 36 20.79 -2.17 -6.99
CA ALA A 36 21.43 -2.97 -5.95
C ALA A 36 20.49 -4.06 -5.40
N ASP A 37 19.17 -3.84 -5.37
CA ASP A 37 18.21 -4.82 -4.88
C ASP A 37 18.09 -6.02 -5.83
N LEU A 38 18.34 -5.82 -7.14
CA LEU A 38 18.33 -6.89 -8.14
C LEU A 38 19.43 -7.94 -7.93
N ALA A 39 20.51 -7.55 -7.24
CA ALA A 39 21.59 -8.46 -6.89
C ALA A 39 21.29 -9.38 -5.69
N LEU A 40 20.21 -9.11 -4.96
CA LEU A 40 19.80 -9.91 -3.81
C LEU A 40 18.96 -11.12 -4.23
N PRO A 41 18.96 -12.20 -3.44
CA PRO A 41 18.09 -13.35 -3.67
C PRO A 41 16.64 -12.94 -3.90
N TYR A 42 15.92 -13.66 -4.76
CA TYR A 42 14.52 -13.34 -5.07
C TYR A 42 13.65 -13.39 -3.79
N ASP A 43 13.88 -14.40 -2.95
CA ASP A 43 13.13 -14.57 -1.69
C ASP A 43 13.24 -13.36 -0.77
N VAL A 44 14.42 -12.73 -0.68
CA VAL A 44 14.61 -11.48 0.10
C VAL A 44 13.67 -10.38 -0.38
N ARG A 45 13.67 -10.14 -1.70
CA ARG A 45 12.86 -9.09 -2.32
C ARG A 45 11.36 -9.37 -2.21
N PHE A 46 10.96 -10.62 -2.40
CA PHE A 46 9.58 -11.03 -2.24
C PHE A 46 9.10 -10.90 -0.78
N ILE A 47 9.88 -11.41 0.18
CA ILE A 47 9.55 -11.33 1.61
C ILE A 47 9.40 -9.88 2.04
N ASP A 48 10.36 -9.02 1.73
CA ASP A 48 10.34 -7.61 2.10
C ASP A 48 9.12 -6.89 1.45
N GLY A 49 8.86 -7.14 0.17
CA GLY A 49 7.72 -6.56 -0.55
C GLY A 49 6.38 -7.04 -0.03
N MET A 50 6.21 -8.35 0.21
CA MET A 50 4.95 -8.91 0.70
C MET A 50 4.65 -8.50 2.14
N MET A 51 5.69 -8.34 2.99
CA MET A 51 5.50 -7.78 4.33
C MET A 51 4.97 -6.33 4.28
N MET A 52 5.54 -5.48 3.42
CA MET A 52 5.04 -4.10 3.26
C MET A 52 3.61 -4.08 2.72
N HIS A 53 3.31 -4.93 1.76
CA HIS A 53 1.99 -5.10 1.18
C HIS A 53 0.97 -5.50 2.26
N HIS A 54 1.22 -6.54 3.04
CA HIS A 54 0.33 -6.99 4.10
C HIS A 54 0.11 -5.94 5.19
N LEU A 55 1.15 -5.18 5.57
CA LEU A 55 1.01 -4.11 6.54
C LEU A 55 0.03 -3.03 6.05
N ALA A 56 0.04 -2.69 4.77
CA ALA A 56 -0.93 -1.75 4.20
C ALA A 56 -2.37 -2.30 4.23
N ALA A 57 -2.58 -3.59 3.93
CA ALA A 57 -3.89 -4.22 4.08
C ALA A 57 -4.39 -4.18 5.53
N ILE A 58 -3.50 -4.47 6.49
CA ILE A 58 -3.81 -4.40 7.93
C ILE A 58 -4.24 -2.99 8.32
N ASP A 59 -3.55 -1.95 7.82
CA ASP A 59 -3.91 -0.56 8.09
C ASP A 59 -5.27 -0.20 7.48
N MET A 60 -5.54 -0.58 6.22
CA MET A 60 -6.85 -0.39 5.60
C MET A 60 -7.95 -1.16 6.33
N ALA A 61 -7.69 -2.37 6.80
CA ALA A 61 -8.65 -3.19 7.54
C ALA A 61 -8.94 -2.60 8.93
N ASN A 62 -7.93 -2.09 9.65
CA ASN A 62 -8.11 -1.37 10.90
C ASN A 62 -8.98 -0.12 10.73
N ALA A 63 -8.80 0.62 9.63
CA ALA A 63 -9.66 1.76 9.30
C ALA A 63 -11.10 1.32 9.03
N ALA A 64 -11.32 0.16 8.39
CA ALA A 64 -12.66 -0.38 8.17
C ALA A 64 -13.38 -0.76 9.47
N LEU A 65 -12.69 -1.30 10.47
CA LEU A 65 -13.28 -1.58 11.78
C LEU A 65 -13.90 -0.33 12.43
N GLN A 66 -13.33 0.84 12.15
CA GLN A 66 -13.81 2.12 12.69
C GLN A 66 -14.90 2.77 11.81
N SER A 67 -14.74 2.70 10.48
CA SER A 67 -15.47 3.54 9.53
C SER A 67 -16.54 2.80 8.71
N ALA A 68 -16.44 1.48 8.53
CA ALA A 68 -17.41 0.71 7.78
C ALA A 68 -18.76 0.65 8.50
N THR A 69 -19.83 0.66 7.74
CA THR A 69 -21.21 0.56 8.25
C THR A 69 -21.76 -0.87 8.15
N ASP A 70 -21.33 -1.64 7.13
CA ASP A 70 -21.73 -3.04 6.97
C ASP A 70 -20.94 -3.93 7.95
N PRO A 71 -21.64 -4.68 8.85
CA PRO A 71 -20.98 -5.60 9.78
C PRO A 71 -20.19 -6.71 9.09
N LYS A 72 -20.57 -7.12 7.88
CA LYS A 72 -19.83 -8.13 7.10
C LYS A 72 -18.46 -7.62 6.65
N ILE A 73 -18.36 -6.32 6.32
CA ILE A 73 -17.07 -5.69 6.00
C ILE A 73 -16.18 -5.67 7.24
N LYS A 74 -16.72 -5.35 8.42
CA LYS A 74 -15.94 -5.41 9.67
C LYS A 74 -15.48 -6.82 10.01
N GLU A 75 -16.32 -7.82 9.79
CA GLU A 75 -15.98 -9.22 10.00
C GLU A 75 -14.86 -9.67 9.06
N LEU A 76 -14.94 -9.33 7.77
CA LEU A 76 -13.88 -9.60 6.79
C LEU A 76 -12.59 -8.85 7.14
N ALA A 77 -12.67 -7.57 7.51
CA ALA A 77 -11.52 -6.78 7.92
C ALA A 77 -10.80 -7.41 9.12
N GLN A 78 -11.54 -7.90 10.12
CA GLN A 78 -10.94 -8.60 11.26
C GLN A 78 -10.26 -9.92 10.84
N ALA A 79 -10.83 -10.66 9.90
CA ALA A 79 -10.23 -11.87 9.36
C ALA A 79 -8.92 -11.57 8.61
N ILE A 80 -8.91 -10.54 7.77
CA ILE A 80 -7.72 -10.06 7.05
C ILE A 80 -6.60 -9.67 8.04
N ILE A 81 -6.92 -8.88 9.07
CA ILE A 81 -5.94 -8.51 10.10
C ILE A 81 -5.33 -9.75 10.74
N THR A 82 -6.14 -10.72 11.10
CA THR A 82 -5.68 -11.94 11.77
C THR A 82 -4.77 -12.78 10.89
N ALA A 83 -5.20 -13.05 9.64
CA ALA A 83 -4.45 -13.87 8.70
C ALA A 83 -3.12 -13.19 8.31
N GLN A 84 -3.19 -11.94 7.83
CA GLN A 84 -2.01 -11.26 7.30
C GLN A 84 -1.01 -10.87 8.40
N SER A 85 -1.44 -10.64 9.66
CA SER A 85 -0.51 -10.46 10.77
C SER A 85 0.29 -11.73 11.08
N ALA A 86 -0.32 -12.90 10.95
CA ALA A 86 0.39 -14.18 11.11
C ALA A 86 1.40 -14.40 9.98
N GLU A 87 1.03 -14.08 8.74
CA GLU A 87 1.88 -14.18 7.57
C GLU A 87 3.07 -13.21 7.65
N VAL A 88 2.85 -11.95 8.05
CA VAL A 88 3.93 -10.98 8.31
C VAL A 88 4.91 -11.50 9.35
N THR A 89 4.41 -12.11 10.42
CA THR A 89 5.27 -12.68 11.46
C THR A 89 6.12 -13.82 10.89
N GLN A 90 5.53 -14.73 10.14
CA GLN A 90 6.22 -15.85 9.52
C GLN A 90 7.28 -15.40 8.49
N LEU A 91 6.91 -14.46 7.62
CA LEU A 91 7.83 -13.88 6.63
C LEU A 91 9.02 -13.20 7.32
N ARG A 92 8.78 -12.42 8.37
CA ARG A 92 9.84 -11.77 9.16
C ARG A 92 10.79 -12.78 9.80
N ASP A 93 10.24 -13.85 10.37
CA ASP A 93 11.05 -14.88 11.02
C ASP A 93 11.93 -15.62 10.01
N TRP A 94 11.39 -15.96 8.83
CA TRP A 94 12.17 -16.51 7.72
C TRP A 94 13.21 -15.52 7.20
N ARG A 95 12.84 -14.26 7.02
CA ARG A 95 13.76 -13.20 6.61
C ARG A 95 14.99 -13.11 7.53
N ALA A 96 14.76 -13.13 8.83
CA ALA A 96 15.82 -13.07 9.83
C ALA A 96 16.65 -14.36 9.87
N SER A 97 16.02 -15.53 9.66
CA SER A 97 16.70 -16.83 9.73
C SER A 97 17.53 -17.14 8.48
N TRP A 98 16.96 -16.87 7.30
CA TRP A 98 17.60 -17.24 6.03
C TRP A 98 18.58 -16.19 5.52
N TYR A 99 18.31 -14.91 5.80
CA TYR A 99 19.02 -13.77 5.23
C TYR A 99 19.36 -12.69 6.27
N PRO A 100 20.05 -13.05 7.40
CA PRO A 100 20.26 -12.13 8.52
C PRO A 100 21.05 -10.87 8.15
N ASP A 101 21.97 -11.00 7.19
CA ASP A 101 22.87 -9.91 6.79
C ASP A 101 22.41 -9.15 5.54
N ALA A 102 21.31 -9.57 4.91
CA ALA A 102 20.82 -8.89 3.71
C ALA A 102 20.14 -7.57 4.08
N PRO A 103 20.39 -6.46 3.35
CA PRO A 103 19.69 -5.20 3.59
C PRO A 103 18.20 -5.35 3.28
N MET A 104 17.37 -4.47 3.87
CA MET A 104 15.95 -4.35 3.50
C MET A 104 15.82 -3.79 2.08
N THR A 105 14.84 -4.30 1.33
CA THR A 105 14.57 -3.89 -0.05
C THR A 105 13.19 -3.23 -0.19
N ALA A 106 12.96 -2.57 -1.32
CA ALA A 106 11.64 -2.07 -1.70
C ALA A 106 10.72 -3.16 -2.31
N GLY A 107 11.13 -4.43 -2.25
CA GLY A 107 10.38 -5.56 -2.82
C GLY A 107 10.82 -5.95 -4.22
N THR A 108 9.93 -6.63 -4.98
CA THR A 108 10.21 -7.15 -6.33
C THR A 108 10.08 -6.10 -7.44
N GLY A 109 9.51 -4.92 -7.14
CA GLY A 109 9.17 -3.92 -8.15
C GLY A 109 7.90 -4.24 -8.95
N THR A 110 7.20 -5.30 -8.61
CA THR A 110 5.91 -5.69 -9.19
C THR A 110 4.82 -4.71 -8.73
N ASP A 111 3.82 -4.50 -9.56
CA ASP A 111 2.64 -3.69 -9.20
C ASP A 111 1.95 -4.29 -7.97
N MET A 112 1.86 -3.52 -6.92
CA MET A 112 1.28 -3.94 -5.64
C MET A 112 -0.20 -3.56 -5.49
N GLY A 113 -0.82 -2.97 -6.52
CA GLY A 113 -2.19 -2.46 -6.41
C GLY A 113 -2.32 -1.24 -5.50
N THR A 114 -3.54 -0.94 -5.08
CA THR A 114 -3.86 0.20 -4.22
C THR A 114 -3.45 -0.05 -2.78
N MET A 115 -2.74 0.89 -2.16
CA MET A 115 -2.26 0.81 -0.78
C MET A 115 -3.11 1.64 0.19
N GLN A 116 -4.14 2.32 -0.26
CA GLN A 116 -4.98 3.22 0.52
C GLN A 116 -6.42 3.25 0.02
N VAL A 117 -7.36 3.52 0.93
CA VAL A 117 -8.75 3.78 0.59
C VAL A 117 -8.88 5.21 0.07
N SER A 118 -9.56 5.40 -1.07
CA SER A 118 -9.85 6.73 -1.63
C SER A 118 -10.57 7.63 -0.61
N ASP A 119 -10.30 8.91 -0.63
CA ASP A 119 -10.93 9.94 0.20
C ASP A 119 -12.17 10.60 -0.45
N ASP A 120 -12.61 10.14 -1.62
CA ASP A 120 -13.79 10.65 -2.33
C ASP A 120 -15.06 10.47 -1.49
N ALA A 121 -15.46 11.55 -0.82
CA ALA A 121 -16.65 11.57 0.04
C ALA A 121 -17.98 11.45 -0.74
N ALA A 122 -17.98 11.53 -2.07
CA ALA A 122 -19.17 11.29 -2.89
C ALA A 122 -19.53 9.80 -2.97
N ILE A 123 -18.58 8.92 -2.67
CA ILE A 123 -18.78 7.47 -2.65
C ILE A 123 -18.81 6.99 -1.18
N ALA A 124 -19.78 6.13 -0.83
CA ALA A 124 -19.86 5.55 0.50
C ALA A 124 -18.56 4.83 0.89
N TYR A 125 -18.15 4.97 2.14
CA TYR A 125 -16.89 4.38 2.65
C TYR A 125 -16.78 2.89 2.35
N ASP A 126 -17.85 2.13 2.59
CA ASP A 126 -17.89 0.68 2.38
C ASP A 126 -17.54 0.31 0.93
N ILE A 127 -18.06 1.06 -0.05
CA ILE A 127 -17.78 0.83 -1.49
C ILE A 127 -16.32 1.19 -1.81
N ARG A 128 -15.82 2.29 -1.28
CA ARG A 128 -14.42 2.71 -1.49
C ARG A 128 -13.45 1.70 -0.92
N TRP A 129 -13.75 1.21 0.29
CA TRP A 129 -12.92 0.20 0.96
C TRP A 129 -12.91 -1.12 0.18
N LEU A 130 -14.10 -1.62 -0.24
CA LEU A 130 -14.20 -2.85 -1.02
C LEU A 130 -13.38 -2.76 -2.32
N ASN A 131 -13.53 -1.66 -3.08
CA ASN A 131 -12.78 -1.48 -4.32
C ASN A 131 -11.27 -1.40 -4.07
N ALA A 132 -10.83 -0.65 -3.06
CA ALA A 132 -9.42 -0.52 -2.72
C ALA A 132 -8.83 -1.86 -2.26
N MET A 133 -9.52 -2.63 -1.44
CA MET A 133 -9.03 -3.91 -0.94
C MET A 133 -9.04 -4.99 -2.04
N ILE A 134 -9.99 -4.96 -2.98
CA ILE A 134 -9.98 -5.83 -4.17
C ILE A 134 -8.73 -5.55 -5.02
N ASP A 135 -8.46 -4.28 -5.33
CA ASP A 135 -7.30 -3.89 -6.13
C ASP A 135 -5.98 -4.23 -5.42
N HIS A 136 -5.93 -3.99 -4.11
CA HIS A 136 -4.80 -4.39 -3.26
C HIS A 136 -4.55 -5.90 -3.32
N HIS A 137 -5.57 -6.73 -3.15
CA HIS A 137 -5.43 -8.19 -3.22
C HIS A 137 -5.02 -8.68 -4.61
N GLN A 138 -5.47 -8.02 -5.68
CA GLN A 138 -5.01 -8.31 -7.05
C GLN A 138 -3.50 -8.06 -7.21
N GLY A 139 -2.97 -7.01 -6.57
CA GLY A 139 -1.53 -6.76 -6.47
C GLY A 139 -0.79 -7.91 -5.80
N ALA A 140 -1.29 -8.41 -4.67
CA ALA A 140 -0.71 -9.58 -4.00
C ALA A 140 -0.72 -10.84 -4.89
N LEU A 141 -1.81 -11.09 -5.62
CA LEU A 141 -1.89 -12.23 -6.54
C LEU A 141 -0.83 -12.13 -7.65
N THR A 142 -0.59 -10.91 -8.16
CA THR A 142 0.44 -10.66 -9.16
C THR A 142 1.83 -10.98 -8.61
N MET A 143 2.18 -10.42 -7.45
CA MET A 143 3.44 -10.67 -6.75
C MET A 143 3.63 -12.17 -6.43
N ALA A 144 2.61 -12.81 -5.88
CA ALA A 144 2.64 -14.21 -5.46
C ALA A 144 2.78 -15.17 -6.65
N THR A 145 2.09 -14.90 -7.77
CA THR A 145 2.18 -15.71 -8.97
C THR A 145 3.58 -15.67 -9.57
N GLU A 146 4.21 -14.50 -9.64
CA GLU A 146 5.60 -14.35 -10.05
C GLU A 146 6.54 -15.11 -9.11
N ALA A 147 6.28 -15.02 -7.81
CA ALA A 147 7.13 -15.64 -6.79
C ALA A 147 7.11 -17.17 -6.83
N LEU A 148 6.02 -17.82 -7.21
CA LEU A 148 5.96 -19.28 -7.36
C LEU A 148 7.01 -19.83 -8.33
N ALA A 149 7.33 -19.07 -9.39
CA ALA A 149 8.33 -19.46 -10.37
C ALA A 149 9.77 -19.18 -9.92
N ASN A 150 9.98 -18.18 -9.04
CA ASN A 150 11.30 -17.65 -8.75
C ASN A 150 11.79 -17.91 -7.31
N ALA A 151 10.88 -18.18 -6.35
CA ALA A 151 11.25 -18.47 -4.96
C ALA A 151 12.10 -19.73 -4.86
N GLU A 152 13.07 -19.72 -3.96
CA GLU A 152 14.00 -20.85 -3.73
C GLU A 152 13.51 -21.78 -2.62
N HIS A 153 13.05 -21.22 -1.48
CA HIS A 153 12.62 -22.00 -0.34
C HIS A 153 11.25 -22.65 -0.53
N ALA A 154 11.16 -23.96 -0.27
CA ALA A 154 9.91 -24.73 -0.41
C ALA A 154 8.81 -24.27 0.56
N GLU A 155 9.19 -23.87 1.77
CA GLU A 155 8.30 -23.32 2.80
C GLU A 155 7.66 -22.01 2.31
N LEU A 156 8.46 -21.14 1.66
CA LEU A 156 7.97 -19.90 1.08
C LEU A 156 6.98 -20.18 -0.05
N LYS A 157 7.27 -21.13 -0.94
CA LYS A 157 6.33 -21.56 -2.00
C LYS A 157 5.00 -22.08 -1.43
N THR A 158 5.05 -22.77 -0.31
CA THR A 158 3.85 -23.24 0.38
C THR A 158 3.00 -22.07 0.89
N LEU A 159 3.62 -21.08 1.52
CA LEU A 159 2.93 -19.87 1.97
C LEU A 159 2.38 -19.06 0.78
N ILE A 160 3.16 -18.87 -0.26
CA ILE A 160 2.72 -18.19 -1.49
C ILE A 160 1.46 -18.84 -2.08
N THR A 161 1.41 -20.18 -2.10
CA THR A 161 0.24 -20.91 -2.58
C THR A 161 -0.98 -20.66 -1.71
N ALA A 162 -0.81 -20.59 -0.39
CA ALA A 162 -1.88 -20.26 0.55
C ALA A 162 -2.37 -18.82 0.36
N ILE A 163 -1.47 -17.85 0.24
CA ILE A 163 -1.79 -16.43 -0.04
C ILE A 163 -2.64 -16.31 -1.31
N ILE A 164 -2.26 -16.99 -2.40
CA ILE A 164 -3.04 -16.98 -3.65
C ILE A 164 -4.46 -17.49 -3.42
N ALA A 165 -4.61 -18.62 -2.74
CA ALA A 165 -5.91 -19.22 -2.51
C ALA A 165 -6.80 -18.35 -1.59
N ASP A 166 -6.25 -17.82 -0.51
CA ASP A 166 -6.98 -17.04 0.47
C ASP A 166 -7.40 -15.69 -0.10
N GLN A 167 -6.49 -14.97 -0.74
CA GLN A 167 -6.81 -13.65 -1.30
C GLN A 167 -7.73 -13.74 -2.54
N THR A 168 -7.66 -14.83 -3.32
CA THR A 168 -8.66 -15.08 -4.38
C THR A 168 -10.06 -15.20 -3.78
N ARG A 169 -10.22 -15.97 -2.71
CA ARG A 169 -11.50 -16.14 -2.01
C ARG A 169 -12.00 -14.83 -1.40
N GLU A 170 -11.12 -14.03 -0.84
CA GLU A 170 -11.48 -12.73 -0.26
C GLU A 170 -11.92 -11.73 -1.33
N ILE A 171 -11.27 -11.71 -2.51
CA ILE A 171 -11.72 -10.93 -3.68
C ILE A 171 -13.15 -11.33 -4.07
N GLU A 172 -13.45 -12.62 -4.19
CA GLU A 172 -14.80 -13.10 -4.52
C GLU A 172 -15.83 -12.65 -3.48
N GLN A 173 -15.49 -12.72 -2.19
CA GLN A 173 -16.36 -12.24 -1.11
C GLN A 173 -16.62 -10.74 -1.22
N MET A 174 -15.58 -9.93 -1.44
CA MET A 174 -15.70 -8.48 -1.57
C MET A 174 -16.52 -8.09 -2.81
N GLN A 175 -16.30 -8.75 -3.95
CA GLN A 175 -17.09 -8.54 -5.16
C GLN A 175 -18.58 -8.86 -4.94
N ALA A 176 -18.89 -9.88 -4.16
CA ALA A 176 -20.27 -10.25 -3.81
C ALA A 176 -20.95 -9.22 -2.88
N MET A 177 -20.19 -8.39 -2.17
CA MET A 177 -20.71 -7.33 -1.30
C MET A 177 -20.94 -6.00 -2.04
N LEU A 178 -20.36 -5.81 -3.23
CA LEU A 178 -20.56 -4.61 -4.03
C LEU A 178 -22.00 -4.53 -4.55
N PRO A 179 -22.59 -3.32 -4.63
CA PRO A 179 -23.90 -3.13 -5.22
C PRO A 179 -23.92 -3.55 -6.70
N LYS A 180 -25.03 -4.18 -7.09
CA LYS A 180 -25.26 -4.62 -8.49
C LYS A 180 -25.81 -3.52 -9.33
#